data_1e421efbc5d41a8471c0ec8613a3976b
#
_entry.id   1e421efbc5d41a8471c0ec8613a3976b
#
_cell.length_a   1.000
_cell.length_b   1.000
_cell.length_c   1.000
_cell.angle_alpha   90.00
_cell.angle_beta   90.00
_cell.angle_gamma   90.00
#
_symmetry.space_group_name_H-M   'P 1'
#
loop_
_entity.id
_entity.type
_entity.pdbx_description
1 polymer ?
#
loop_
_entity_poly.entity_id
_entity_poly.type
_entity_poly.pdbx_seq_one_letter_code
_entity_poly.pdbx_strand_id
1 'polypeptide(L)'
;IQICKVLDLEPVPLIIAEVMFSNIGGAATQIGDPPNIIIGAQLSSQSLSGTVLEADSIGFTDFIIHVAPAVLIAMVPAFWLLRIIEKPGLSGNRRRNVDLLRIQYGIKDVSLLKKSGAILIGVIVLFFAHSAFHHPLLSVATIALGGAVLMLLVTSPHRVEEQLDSVEWTTIIFFAGLFIMIHGLEYM
;
A
#
# COMPACT_ATOMS: atom_id res chain seq x y z
N ILE A 1 -0.89 18.47 1.38
CA ILE A 1 -0.81 19.84 1.93
C ILE A 1 -0.06 20.77 0.97
N GLN A 2 1.14 20.43 0.48
CA GLN A 2 1.92 21.29 -0.43
C GLN A 2 1.20 21.55 -1.76
N ILE A 3 0.57 20.53 -2.34
CA ILE A 3 -0.25 20.67 -3.56
C ILE A 3 -1.42 21.62 -3.33
N CYS A 4 -2.07 21.54 -2.17
CA CYS A 4 -3.17 22.42 -1.82
C CYS A 4 -2.72 23.89 -1.76
N LYS A 5 -1.55 24.17 -1.17
CA LYS A 5 -0.98 25.51 -1.11
C LYS A 5 -0.70 26.10 -2.50
N VAL A 6 -0.18 25.28 -3.42
CA VAL A 6 0.12 25.73 -4.80
C VAL A 6 -1.15 25.94 -5.61
N LEU A 7 -2.18 25.11 -5.40
CA LEU A 7 -3.45 25.19 -6.12
C LEU A 7 -4.48 26.14 -5.47
N ASP A 8 -4.13 26.76 -4.34
CA ASP A 8 -5.03 27.59 -3.55
C ASP A 8 -6.34 26.85 -3.19
N LEU A 9 -6.17 25.61 -2.71
CA LEU A 9 -7.25 24.74 -2.28
C LEU A 9 -7.22 24.57 -0.77
N GLU A 10 -8.39 24.41 -0.16
CA GLU A 10 -8.47 24.01 1.23
C GLU A 10 -7.89 22.59 1.41
N PRO A 11 -6.95 22.38 2.36
CA PRO A 11 -6.31 21.08 2.54
C PRO A 11 -7.23 20.05 3.16
N VAL A 12 -8.20 20.44 3.98
CA VAL A 12 -9.06 19.53 4.76
C VAL A 12 -9.83 18.55 3.89
N PRO A 13 -10.55 18.96 2.82
CA PRO A 13 -11.26 18.03 1.95
C PRO A 13 -10.36 17.01 1.28
N LEU A 14 -9.14 17.42 0.89
CA LEU A 14 -8.18 16.55 0.24
C LEU A 14 -7.57 15.54 1.21
N ILE A 15 -7.29 15.94 2.46
CA ILE A 15 -6.81 15.04 3.51
C ILE A 15 -7.90 14.01 3.86
N ILE A 16 -9.15 14.43 4.00
CA ILE A 16 -10.28 13.52 4.24
C ILE A 16 -10.40 12.51 3.09
N ALA A 17 -10.31 12.98 1.85
CA ALA A 17 -10.34 12.11 0.68
C ALA A 17 -9.18 11.11 0.69
N GLU A 18 -7.97 11.57 0.97
CA GLU A 18 -6.76 10.73 1.02
C GLU A 18 -6.91 9.62 2.08
N VAL A 19 -7.28 9.97 3.31
CA VAL A 19 -7.46 9.01 4.40
C VAL A 19 -8.58 8.01 4.08
N MET A 20 -9.73 8.49 3.59
CA MET A 20 -10.87 7.64 3.28
C MET A 20 -10.56 6.65 2.15
N PHE A 21 -10.00 7.14 1.04
CA PHE A 21 -9.69 6.27 -0.10
C PHE A 21 -8.46 5.39 0.12
N SER A 22 -7.51 5.81 0.94
CA SER A 22 -6.38 4.98 1.37
C SER A 22 -6.88 3.77 2.18
N ASN A 23 -7.74 3.99 3.16
CA ASN A 23 -8.31 2.91 3.96
C ASN A 23 -9.20 1.97 3.14
N ILE A 24 -10.09 2.52 2.29
CA ILE A 24 -10.95 1.70 1.42
C ILE A 24 -10.08 0.90 0.44
N GLY A 25 -9.09 1.53 -0.19
CA GLY A 25 -8.19 0.88 -1.13
C GLY A 25 -7.26 -0.14 -0.48
N GLY A 26 -6.77 0.15 0.74
CA GLY A 26 -5.95 -0.76 1.54
C GLY A 26 -6.66 -2.08 1.83
N ALA A 27 -7.97 -2.03 2.10
CA ALA A 27 -8.77 -3.23 2.32
C ALA A 27 -8.81 -4.19 1.12
N ALA A 28 -8.51 -3.72 -0.10
CA ALA A 28 -8.57 -4.54 -1.31
C ALA A 28 -7.49 -5.61 -1.43
N THR A 29 -6.39 -5.49 -0.70
CA THR A 29 -5.25 -6.40 -0.81
C THR A 29 -4.81 -6.95 0.54
N GLN A 30 -4.24 -8.15 0.53
CA GLN A 30 -3.73 -8.81 1.73
C GLN A 30 -2.64 -8.00 2.47
N ILE A 31 -1.90 -7.15 1.75
CA ILE A 31 -0.80 -6.34 2.28
C ILE A 31 -1.17 -4.86 2.47
N GLY A 32 -2.40 -4.46 2.15
CA GLY A 32 -2.80 -3.05 2.15
C GLY A 32 -2.96 -2.46 3.54
N ASP A 33 -3.49 -3.26 4.47
CA ASP A 33 -3.75 -2.82 5.85
C ASP A 33 -3.23 -3.87 6.86
N PRO A 34 -2.81 -3.47 8.07
CA PRO A 34 -2.29 -4.39 9.08
C PRO A 34 -3.25 -5.55 9.45
N PRO A 35 -4.57 -5.35 9.59
CA PRO A 35 -5.50 -6.47 9.82
C PRO A 35 -5.48 -7.50 8.68
N ASN A 36 -5.36 -7.05 7.44
CA ASN A 36 -5.32 -7.95 6.27
C ASN A 36 -4.04 -8.79 6.26
N ILE A 37 -2.92 -8.21 6.69
CA ILE A 37 -1.65 -8.93 6.83
C ILE A 37 -1.79 -10.05 7.87
N ILE A 38 -2.43 -9.78 9.01
CA ILE A 38 -2.65 -10.78 10.06
C ILE A 38 -3.55 -11.90 9.54
N ILE A 39 -4.70 -11.55 8.96
CA ILE A 39 -5.65 -12.52 8.39
C ILE A 39 -4.97 -13.36 7.31
N GLY A 40 -4.23 -12.72 6.41
CA GLY A 40 -3.52 -13.41 5.35
C GLY A 40 -2.40 -14.32 5.84
N ALA A 41 -1.69 -13.94 6.90
CA ALA A 41 -0.68 -14.77 7.52
C ALA A 41 -1.29 -16.03 8.18
N GLN A 42 -2.40 -15.86 8.89
CA GLN A 42 -3.09 -16.97 9.57
C GLN A 42 -3.79 -17.94 8.61
N LEU A 43 -4.33 -17.43 7.50
CA LEU A 43 -5.02 -18.25 6.50
C LEU A 43 -4.12 -18.69 5.33
N SER A 44 -2.82 -18.43 5.43
CA SER A 44 -1.87 -18.90 4.41
C SER A 44 -1.70 -20.42 4.44
N SER A 45 -1.39 -21.01 3.29
CA SER A 45 -1.10 -22.44 3.17
C SER A 45 0.04 -22.89 4.07
N GLN A 46 1.01 -22.03 4.38
CA GLN A 46 2.09 -22.31 5.32
C GLN A 46 1.62 -22.47 6.76
N SER A 47 0.73 -21.58 7.22
CA SER A 47 0.18 -21.65 8.58
C SER A 47 -0.78 -22.82 8.76
N LEU A 48 -1.54 -23.18 7.71
CA LEU A 48 -2.53 -24.23 7.73
C LEU A 48 -1.95 -25.61 7.35
N SER A 49 -0.67 -25.66 6.97
CA SER A 49 0.00 -26.91 6.57
C SER A 49 -0.12 -28.00 7.64
N GLY A 50 -0.60 -29.18 7.24
CA GLY A 50 -0.85 -30.29 8.15
C GLY A 50 -2.12 -30.19 8.98
N THR A 51 -2.94 -29.20 8.79
CA THR A 51 -4.28 -29.07 9.41
C THR A 51 -5.37 -29.50 8.45
N VAL A 52 -6.58 -29.77 9.00
CA VAL A 52 -7.77 -30.08 8.18
C VAL A 52 -8.25 -28.89 7.33
N LEU A 53 -7.75 -27.69 7.61
CA LEU A 53 -8.09 -26.45 6.92
C LEU A 53 -7.12 -26.07 5.80
N GLU A 54 -6.12 -26.91 5.52
CA GLU A 54 -5.12 -26.64 4.47
C GLU A 54 -5.75 -26.41 3.09
N ALA A 55 -6.85 -27.10 2.80
CA ALA A 55 -7.61 -26.94 1.55
C ALA A 55 -8.34 -25.58 1.45
N ASP A 56 -8.59 -24.92 2.58
CA ASP A 56 -9.28 -23.64 2.67
C ASP A 56 -8.30 -22.46 2.80
N SER A 57 -7.01 -22.68 2.54
CA SER A 57 -5.99 -21.63 2.60
C SER A 57 -6.27 -20.52 1.58
N ILE A 58 -6.12 -19.27 2.01
CA ILE A 58 -6.35 -18.09 1.18
C ILE A 58 -5.02 -17.49 0.75
N GLY A 59 -4.74 -17.56 -0.55
CA GLY A 59 -3.59 -16.93 -1.17
C GLY A 59 -3.79 -15.44 -1.43
N PHE A 60 -2.71 -14.75 -1.82
CA PHE A 60 -2.74 -13.33 -2.17
C PHE A 60 -3.76 -13.01 -3.28
N THR A 61 -3.78 -13.84 -4.32
CA THR A 61 -4.71 -13.68 -5.46
C THR A 61 -6.15 -13.94 -5.05
N ASP A 62 -6.40 -14.98 -4.24
CA ASP A 62 -7.74 -15.33 -3.76
C ASP A 62 -8.32 -14.22 -2.92
N PHE A 63 -7.50 -13.61 -2.04
CA PHE A 63 -7.89 -12.46 -1.25
C PHE A 63 -8.36 -11.30 -2.16
N ILE A 64 -7.58 -10.95 -3.18
CA ILE A 64 -7.92 -9.87 -4.11
C ILE A 64 -9.22 -10.19 -4.87
N ILE A 65 -9.35 -11.39 -5.42
CA ILE A 65 -10.53 -11.77 -6.22
C ILE A 65 -11.83 -11.67 -5.42
N HIS A 66 -11.78 -12.02 -4.12
CA HIS A 66 -12.97 -12.02 -3.28
C HIS A 66 -13.26 -10.65 -2.64
N VAL A 67 -12.23 -9.90 -2.26
CA VAL A 67 -12.39 -8.66 -1.50
C VAL A 67 -12.40 -7.42 -2.40
N ALA A 68 -11.55 -7.36 -3.44
CA ALA A 68 -11.45 -6.18 -4.28
C ALA A 68 -12.77 -5.77 -4.98
N PRO A 69 -13.64 -6.68 -5.45
CA PRO A 69 -14.94 -6.29 -6.01
C PRO A 69 -15.82 -5.55 -5.02
N ALA A 70 -15.87 -6.01 -3.76
CA ALA A 70 -16.63 -5.34 -2.70
C ALA A 70 -16.08 -3.95 -2.39
N VAL A 71 -14.75 -3.82 -2.35
CA VAL A 71 -14.05 -2.54 -2.16
C VAL A 71 -14.36 -1.57 -3.31
N LEU A 72 -14.35 -2.03 -4.56
CA LEU A 72 -14.69 -1.21 -5.73
C LEU A 72 -16.14 -0.72 -5.66
N ILE A 73 -17.08 -1.59 -5.23
CA ILE A 73 -18.48 -1.20 -5.04
C ILE A 73 -18.60 -0.16 -3.92
N ALA A 74 -17.88 -0.32 -2.82
CA ALA A 74 -17.88 0.63 -1.70
C ALA A 74 -17.23 1.99 -2.07
N MET A 75 -16.26 1.99 -2.98
CA MET A 75 -15.58 3.20 -3.43
C MET A 75 -16.53 4.18 -4.15
N VAL A 76 -17.53 3.66 -4.88
CA VAL A 76 -18.49 4.49 -5.62
C VAL A 76 -19.32 5.39 -4.70
N PRO A 77 -20.07 4.88 -3.71
CA PRO A 77 -20.84 5.72 -2.79
C PRO A 77 -19.90 6.62 -1.95
N ALA A 78 -18.72 6.16 -1.56
CA ALA A 78 -17.74 6.95 -0.85
C ALA A 78 -17.30 8.18 -1.66
N PHE A 79 -17.03 8.01 -2.96
CA PHE A 79 -16.71 9.11 -3.87
C PHE A 79 -17.86 10.11 -4.01
N TRP A 80 -19.09 9.62 -4.17
CA TRP A 80 -20.27 10.49 -4.28
C TRP A 80 -20.54 11.25 -2.99
N LEU A 81 -20.41 10.59 -1.83
CA LEU A 81 -20.59 11.21 -0.52
C LEU A 81 -19.58 12.34 -0.32
N LEU A 82 -18.30 12.08 -0.57
CA LEU A 82 -17.25 13.08 -0.48
C LEU A 82 -17.54 14.26 -1.42
N ARG A 83 -17.94 13.99 -2.66
CA ARG A 83 -18.24 15.03 -3.63
C ARG A 83 -19.43 15.90 -3.21
N ILE A 84 -20.42 15.36 -2.53
CA ILE A 84 -21.60 16.10 -2.05
C ILE A 84 -21.21 16.98 -0.86
N ILE A 85 -20.45 16.43 0.09
CA ILE A 85 -20.08 17.12 1.33
C ILE A 85 -19.05 18.22 1.04
N GLU A 86 -18.04 17.94 0.22
CA GLU A 86 -16.86 18.80 0.04
C GLU A 86 -16.91 19.68 -1.22
N LYS A 87 -18.08 19.78 -1.88
CA LYS A 87 -18.26 20.64 -3.08
C LYS A 87 -17.66 22.06 -2.95
N PRO A 88 -17.83 22.78 -1.85
CA PRO A 88 -17.31 24.15 -1.71
C PRO A 88 -15.78 24.21 -1.67
N GLY A 89 -15.12 23.29 -0.98
CA GLY A 89 -13.67 23.29 -0.76
C GLY A 89 -12.83 22.86 -1.98
N LEU A 90 -13.45 22.18 -2.95
CA LEU A 90 -12.78 21.69 -4.17
C LEU A 90 -12.87 22.68 -5.36
N SER A 91 -13.48 23.85 -5.16
CA SER A 91 -13.72 24.85 -6.21
C SER A 91 -12.63 25.93 -6.25
N GLY A 92 -11.40 25.56 -6.53
CA GLY A 92 -10.28 26.50 -6.69
C GLY A 92 -10.02 26.91 -8.16
N ASN A 93 -9.19 27.93 -8.35
CA ASN A 93 -8.80 28.46 -9.66
C ASN A 93 -7.74 27.58 -10.34
N ARG A 94 -8.19 26.50 -10.97
CA ARG A 94 -7.37 25.35 -11.43
C ARG A 94 -6.34 25.66 -12.53
N ARG A 95 -6.57 26.63 -13.39
CA ARG A 95 -5.78 26.75 -14.64
C ARG A 95 -4.42 27.43 -14.47
N ARG A 96 -4.29 28.35 -13.52
CA ARG A 96 -3.08 29.18 -13.39
C ARG A 96 -1.92 28.44 -12.67
N ASN A 97 -2.22 27.48 -11.82
CA ASN A 97 -1.24 26.92 -10.88
C ASN A 97 -0.71 25.55 -11.27
N VAL A 98 -1.28 24.89 -12.31
CA VAL A 98 -0.79 23.59 -12.81
C VAL A 98 0.62 23.70 -13.40
N ASP A 99 0.93 24.80 -14.09
CA ASP A 99 2.26 25.04 -14.64
C ASP A 99 3.32 25.22 -13.54
N LEU A 100 2.95 25.87 -12.43
CA LEU A 100 3.82 25.98 -11.25
C LEU A 100 4.08 24.61 -10.60
N LEU A 101 3.06 23.78 -10.48
CA LEU A 101 3.22 22.39 -10.01
C LEU A 101 4.16 21.59 -10.90
N ARG A 102 4.03 21.72 -12.22
CA ARG A 102 4.88 21.02 -13.18
C ARG A 102 6.34 21.46 -13.09
N ILE A 103 6.58 22.75 -12.87
CA ILE A 103 7.94 23.29 -12.71
C ILE A 103 8.55 22.85 -11.37
N GLN A 104 7.77 22.90 -10.29
CA GLN A 104 8.27 22.67 -8.94
C GLN A 104 8.33 21.19 -8.57
N TYR A 105 7.36 20.38 -9.03
CA TYR A 105 7.21 18.96 -8.68
C TYR A 105 7.27 18.03 -9.90
N GLY A 106 7.66 18.56 -11.08
CA GLY A 106 7.83 17.75 -12.29
C GLY A 106 8.88 16.67 -12.07
N ILE A 107 8.71 15.56 -12.78
CA ILE A 107 9.64 14.42 -12.75
C ILE A 107 11.00 14.90 -13.26
N LYS A 108 11.96 14.98 -12.37
CA LYS A 108 13.33 15.46 -12.69
C LYS A 108 14.20 14.36 -13.29
N ASP A 109 14.02 13.12 -12.85
CA ASP A 109 14.80 11.97 -13.30
C ASP A 109 13.88 10.86 -13.83
N VAL A 110 13.71 10.84 -15.15
CA VAL A 110 12.90 9.82 -15.85
C VAL A 110 13.56 8.44 -15.79
N SER A 111 14.91 8.38 -15.71
CA SER A 111 15.64 7.11 -15.60
C SER A 111 15.36 6.45 -14.25
N LEU A 112 15.42 7.24 -13.18
CA LEU A 112 15.07 6.78 -11.84
C LEU A 112 13.63 6.28 -11.77
N LEU A 113 12.68 7.05 -12.33
CA LEU A 113 11.27 6.65 -12.39
C LEU A 113 11.07 5.33 -13.12
N LYS A 114 11.74 5.12 -14.25
CA LYS A 114 11.66 3.87 -15.01
C LYS A 114 12.22 2.68 -14.22
N LYS A 115 13.36 2.85 -13.56
CA LYS A 115 13.99 1.81 -12.74
C LYS A 115 13.09 1.43 -11.55
N SER A 116 12.63 2.42 -10.79
CA SER A 116 11.74 2.18 -9.63
C SER A 116 10.40 1.58 -10.06
N GLY A 117 9.82 2.07 -11.16
CA GLY A 117 8.60 1.53 -11.73
C GLY A 117 8.75 0.07 -12.20
N ALA A 118 9.86 -0.27 -12.85
CA ALA A 118 10.14 -1.65 -13.26
C ALA A 118 10.27 -2.60 -12.07
N ILE A 119 10.96 -2.18 -11.01
CA ILE A 119 11.08 -2.98 -9.77
C ILE A 119 9.71 -3.16 -9.12
N LEU A 120 8.91 -2.09 -9.02
CA LEU A 120 7.58 -2.15 -8.44
C LEU A 120 6.65 -3.10 -9.21
N ILE A 121 6.63 -3.00 -10.53
CA ILE A 121 5.87 -3.92 -11.40
C ILE A 121 6.36 -5.35 -11.22
N GLY A 122 7.68 -5.56 -11.14
CA GLY A 122 8.28 -6.87 -10.90
C GLY A 122 7.81 -7.49 -9.57
N VAL A 123 7.77 -6.71 -8.50
CA VAL A 123 7.27 -7.16 -7.18
C VAL A 123 5.79 -7.54 -7.26
N ILE A 124 4.96 -6.73 -7.93
CA ILE A 124 3.52 -7.02 -8.12
C ILE A 124 3.35 -8.33 -8.91
N VAL A 125 4.09 -8.49 -10.01
CA VAL A 125 4.05 -9.73 -10.79
C VAL A 125 4.47 -10.94 -9.96
N LEU A 126 5.49 -10.81 -9.09
CA LEU A 126 5.94 -11.87 -8.20
C LEU A 126 4.88 -12.23 -7.14
N PHE A 127 4.07 -11.29 -6.65
CA PHE A 127 2.96 -11.60 -5.75
C PHE A 127 1.94 -12.53 -6.43
N PHE A 128 1.54 -12.20 -7.65
CA PHE A 128 0.61 -13.05 -8.42
C PHE A 128 1.23 -14.40 -8.80
N ALA A 129 2.50 -14.41 -9.21
CA ALA A 129 3.21 -15.64 -9.55
C ALA A 129 3.36 -16.56 -8.32
N HIS A 130 3.69 -15.98 -7.14
CA HIS A 130 3.77 -16.75 -5.89
C HIS A 130 2.44 -17.42 -5.55
N SER A 131 1.33 -16.70 -5.69
CA SER A 131 0.00 -17.27 -5.45
C SER A 131 -0.34 -18.42 -6.41
N ALA A 132 0.13 -18.34 -7.66
CA ALA A 132 -0.12 -19.39 -8.66
C ALA A 132 0.75 -20.65 -8.46
N PHE A 133 2.00 -20.49 -8.01
CA PHE A 133 2.98 -21.58 -7.96
C PHE A 133 3.21 -22.15 -6.54
N HIS A 134 2.66 -21.55 -5.50
CA HIS A 134 2.72 -21.99 -4.08
C HIS A 134 4.12 -22.44 -3.64
N HIS A 135 5.16 -21.66 -3.95
CA HIS A 135 6.53 -22.04 -3.66
C HIS A 135 6.85 -21.88 -2.16
N PRO A 136 7.27 -22.96 -1.45
CA PRO A 136 7.38 -22.94 0.02
C PRO A 136 8.46 -22.00 0.58
N LEU A 137 9.42 -21.58 -0.26
CA LEU A 137 10.54 -20.72 0.19
C LEU A 137 10.28 -19.22 0.03
N LEU A 138 9.22 -18.82 -0.66
CA LEU A 138 8.90 -17.43 -0.94
C LEU A 138 7.57 -17.07 -0.27
N SER A 139 7.59 -16.22 0.72
CA SER A 139 6.38 -15.62 1.26
C SER A 139 6.15 -14.23 0.64
N VAL A 140 4.92 -13.72 0.71
CA VAL A 140 4.58 -12.36 0.29
C VAL A 140 5.47 -11.33 1.00
N ALA A 141 5.74 -11.54 2.30
CA ALA A 141 6.64 -10.69 3.08
C ALA A 141 8.08 -10.70 2.55
N THR A 142 8.60 -11.87 2.18
CA THR A 142 9.96 -12.03 1.62
C THR A 142 10.09 -11.32 0.28
N ILE A 143 9.07 -11.42 -0.58
CA ILE A 143 9.01 -10.72 -1.88
C ILE A 143 8.98 -9.20 -1.66
N ALA A 144 8.14 -8.71 -0.75
CA ALA A 144 8.05 -7.29 -0.43
C ALA A 144 9.37 -6.73 0.11
N LEU A 145 9.98 -7.41 1.07
CA LEU A 145 11.27 -7.00 1.65
C LEU A 145 12.39 -7.04 0.61
N GLY A 146 12.47 -8.11 -0.18
CA GLY A 146 13.46 -8.22 -1.25
C GLY A 146 13.30 -7.12 -2.30
N GLY A 147 12.07 -6.79 -2.67
CA GLY A 147 11.75 -5.68 -3.56
C GLY A 147 12.16 -4.32 -2.99
N ALA A 148 11.91 -4.08 -1.70
CA ALA A 148 12.32 -2.86 -1.02
C ALA A 148 13.84 -2.70 -0.96
N VAL A 149 14.57 -3.76 -0.61
CA VAL A 149 16.04 -3.76 -0.60
C VAL A 149 16.61 -3.55 -2.02
N LEU A 150 16.05 -4.24 -3.01
CA LEU A 150 16.48 -4.07 -4.41
C LEU A 150 16.21 -2.63 -4.89
N MET A 151 15.05 -2.08 -4.55
CA MET A 151 14.74 -0.69 -4.89
C MET A 151 15.74 0.27 -4.25
N LEU A 152 16.04 0.11 -2.97
CA LEU A 152 17.01 0.94 -2.25
C LEU A 152 18.40 0.91 -2.92
N LEU A 153 18.89 -0.28 -3.26
CA LEU A 153 20.21 -0.47 -3.87
C LEU A 153 20.30 0.10 -5.30
N VAL A 154 19.21 -0.04 -6.09
CA VAL A 154 19.20 0.39 -7.49
C VAL A 154 18.93 1.90 -7.64
N THR A 155 18.09 2.46 -6.76
CA THR A 155 17.68 3.87 -6.88
C THR A 155 18.59 4.82 -6.13
N SER A 156 19.19 4.38 -5.02
CA SER A 156 19.96 5.26 -4.16
C SER A 156 21.21 4.60 -3.54
N PRO A 157 22.12 4.03 -4.35
CA PRO A 157 23.26 3.25 -3.82
C PRO A 157 24.21 4.07 -2.93
N HIS A 158 24.27 5.39 -3.15
CA HIS A 158 25.17 6.30 -2.40
C HIS A 158 24.43 7.07 -1.28
N ARG A 159 23.14 6.88 -1.10
CA ARG A 159 22.30 7.59 -0.11
C ARG A 159 21.44 6.64 0.72
N VAL A 160 21.93 5.43 0.93
CA VAL A 160 21.19 4.40 1.68
C VAL A 160 20.89 4.88 3.09
N GLU A 161 21.85 5.51 3.76
CA GLU A 161 21.69 6.06 5.12
C GLU A 161 20.61 7.14 5.16
N GLU A 162 20.62 8.09 4.24
CA GLU A 162 19.63 9.17 4.13
C GLU A 162 18.20 8.60 3.90
N GLN A 163 18.08 7.53 3.12
CA GLN A 163 16.81 6.86 2.89
C GLN A 163 16.33 6.07 4.12
N LEU A 164 17.25 5.43 4.85
CA LEU A 164 16.95 4.72 6.09
C LEU A 164 16.54 5.68 7.22
N ASP A 165 17.12 6.86 7.28
CA ASP A 165 16.71 7.91 8.22
C ASP A 165 15.30 8.43 7.96
N SER A 166 14.83 8.33 6.71
CA SER A 166 13.46 8.71 6.32
C SER A 166 12.41 7.65 6.65
N VAL A 167 12.82 6.46 7.10
CA VAL A 167 11.91 5.38 7.50
C VAL A 167 11.25 5.70 8.83
N GLU A 168 9.95 5.55 8.90
CA GLU A 168 9.17 5.73 10.13
C GLU A 168 9.36 4.55 11.10
N TRP A 169 10.53 4.46 11.72
CA TRP A 169 10.89 3.39 12.66
C TRP A 169 9.89 3.24 13.81
N THR A 170 9.32 4.33 14.28
CA THR A 170 8.30 4.31 15.34
C THR A 170 7.09 3.48 14.93
N THR A 171 6.63 3.65 13.69
CA THR A 171 5.49 2.88 13.12
C THR A 171 5.84 1.40 12.99
N ILE A 172 7.04 1.08 12.52
CA ILE A 172 7.51 -0.31 12.40
C ILE A 172 7.56 -1.00 13.76
N ILE A 173 8.15 -0.33 14.77
CA ILE A 173 8.27 -0.87 16.14
C ILE A 173 6.87 -1.04 16.76
N PHE A 174 5.96 -0.09 16.54
CA PHE A 174 4.58 -0.20 17.00
C PHE A 174 3.89 -1.45 16.44
N PHE A 175 3.96 -1.67 15.13
CA PHE A 175 3.37 -2.87 14.52
C PHE A 175 4.06 -4.15 14.95
N ALA A 176 5.40 -4.17 15.10
CA ALA A 176 6.10 -5.32 15.63
C ALA A 176 5.60 -5.68 17.03
N GLY A 177 5.44 -4.70 17.91
CA GLY A 177 4.87 -4.90 19.24
C GLY A 177 3.42 -5.41 19.20
N LEU A 178 2.60 -4.86 18.30
CA LEU A 178 1.23 -5.30 18.10
C LEU A 178 1.16 -6.78 17.67
N PHE A 179 1.97 -7.20 16.71
CA PHE A 179 2.02 -8.59 16.24
C PHE A 179 2.50 -9.55 17.32
N ILE A 180 3.51 -9.17 18.12
CA ILE A 180 3.98 -9.97 19.26
C ILE A 180 2.86 -10.14 20.29
N MET A 181 2.10 -9.06 20.58
CA MET A 181 0.99 -9.11 21.53
C MET A 181 -0.15 -10.02 21.03
N ILE A 182 -0.54 -9.91 19.76
CA ILE A 182 -1.57 -10.75 19.15
C ILE A 182 -1.16 -12.21 19.19
N HIS A 183 0.06 -12.52 18.79
CA HIS A 183 0.59 -13.89 18.82
C HIS A 183 0.68 -14.44 20.25
N GLY A 184 1.04 -13.62 21.23
CA GLY A 184 1.04 -13.99 22.63
C GLY A 184 -0.36 -14.34 23.18
N LEU A 185 -1.41 -13.66 22.69
CA LEU A 185 -2.80 -13.96 23.07
C LEU A 185 -3.31 -15.29 22.47
N GLU A 186 -2.80 -15.69 21.34
CA GLU A 186 -3.14 -16.98 20.69
C GLU A 186 -2.70 -18.20 21.49
N TYR A 187 -1.63 -18.06 22.31
CA TYR A 187 -1.09 -19.14 23.16
C TYR A 187 -1.65 -19.16 24.58
N MET A 188 -2.57 -18.26 24.93
CA MET A 188 -3.23 -18.23 26.24
C MET A 188 -4.59 -18.91 26.20
#